data_c62860f9167e44ba36aafa90ec0af44a
#
_entry.id   c62860f9167e44ba36aafa90ec0af44a
#
_cell.length_a   1.000
_cell.length_b   1.000
_cell.length_c   1.000
_cell.angle_alpha   90.00
_cell.angle_beta   90.00
_cell.angle_gamma   90.00
#
_symmetry.space_group_name_H-M   'P 1'
#
loop_
_entity.id
_entity.type
_entity.pdbx_description
1 polymer ?
#
loop_
_entity_poly.entity_id
_entity_poly.type
_entity_poly.pdbx_seq_one_letter_code
_entity_poly.pdbx_strand_id
1 'polypeptide(L)'
;MALATSYTNFEHDFDPMQRTEEETVFCERFERLSSFHLIFHLSCILLLTLQFSVLVGLLIYEPKSPYVAALLFSTILTFFSYLILLFYYQAKKPQDFLDLRRYFVQSCRKEIETFRPQQDEHLFLAKAAESLTSKLSKTQFYFTKSSPFYACMHLLRFKDVEKMQELLMYAAIQEHIEKIKKDPLDPQTHFSLAKSYLGMYHLYQSPLQESFSRFWIVKKIIQSEKRMKRVNAALLLAMEELKIGLSTNPLDTEALLELANCYKETDQKTAELETLKKIYTISTVDEDLLLRIGKLYFQLGLISDGLDIFSKLKNMNVHLSFELLDSYNAYLKKI
;
A
#
# COMPACT_ATOMS: atom_id res chain seq x y z
N MET A 1 4.88 -11.66 -11.47
CA MET A 1 5.27 -10.51 -12.29
C MET A 1 4.16 -10.01 -13.23
N ALA A 2 2.97 -10.62 -13.24
CA ALA A 2 1.87 -10.30 -14.16
C ALA A 2 0.70 -9.47 -13.56
N LEU A 3 0.75 -9.06 -12.30
CA LEU A 3 -0.32 -8.28 -11.65
C LEU A 3 -0.12 -6.74 -11.72
N ALA A 4 0.96 -6.27 -12.35
CA ALA A 4 1.23 -4.82 -12.49
C ALA A 4 0.60 -4.20 -13.75
N THR A 5 0.02 -4.99 -14.65
CA THR A 5 -0.40 -4.52 -15.98
C THR A 5 -1.89 -4.19 -16.13
N SER A 6 -2.76 -4.53 -15.15
CA SER A 6 -4.18 -4.19 -15.25
C SER A 6 -4.55 -2.76 -14.82
N TYR A 7 -3.61 -1.98 -14.31
CA TYR A 7 -3.85 -0.59 -13.90
C TYR A 7 -3.81 0.45 -15.05
N THR A 8 -3.48 0.04 -16.28
CA THR A 8 -3.14 1.00 -17.36
C THR A 8 -4.29 1.39 -18.29
N ASN A 9 -5.45 0.75 -18.24
CA ASN A 9 -6.50 0.97 -19.25
C ASN A 9 -7.59 2.01 -18.90
N PHE A 10 -7.47 2.75 -17.77
CA PHE A 10 -8.40 3.81 -17.39
C PHE A 10 -7.87 5.23 -17.61
N GLU A 11 -6.72 5.39 -18.30
CA GLU A 11 -6.04 6.70 -18.46
C GLU A 11 -6.59 7.60 -19.59
N HIS A 12 -7.62 7.20 -20.35
CA HIS A 12 -7.90 7.86 -21.63
C HIS A 12 -8.83 9.10 -21.62
N ASP A 13 -9.36 9.55 -20.46
CA ASP A 13 -10.26 10.71 -20.43
C ASP A 13 -9.82 11.87 -19.52
N PHE A 14 -8.58 11.90 -19.09
CA PHE A 14 -8.09 12.99 -18.24
C PHE A 14 -7.03 13.82 -18.95
N ASP A 15 -7.26 15.15 -19.01
CA ASP A 15 -6.25 16.10 -19.47
C ASP A 15 -5.05 16.07 -18.49
N PRO A 16 -3.90 15.49 -18.89
CA PRO A 16 -2.83 15.16 -17.95
C PRO A 16 -2.03 16.38 -17.46
N MET A 17 -2.19 17.55 -18.10
CA MET A 17 -1.22 18.64 -17.93
C MET A 17 -1.42 19.47 -16.65
N GLN A 18 -2.65 19.77 -16.26
CA GLN A 18 -2.93 20.62 -15.09
C GLN A 18 -2.86 19.85 -13.76
N ARG A 19 -3.27 18.59 -13.78
CA ARG A 19 -3.23 17.70 -12.62
C ARG A 19 -1.81 17.33 -12.20
N THR A 20 -0.86 17.30 -13.14
CA THR A 20 0.55 17.05 -12.84
C THR A 20 1.18 18.18 -11.99
N GLU A 21 0.73 19.42 -12.13
CA GLU A 21 1.27 20.54 -11.33
C GLU A 21 0.83 20.45 -9.85
N GLU A 22 -0.45 20.22 -9.57
CA GLU A 22 -0.94 20.10 -8.17
C GLU A 22 -0.38 18.88 -7.45
N GLU A 23 -0.30 17.75 -8.14
CA GLU A 23 0.33 16.55 -7.59
C GLU A 23 1.84 16.74 -7.36
N THR A 24 2.54 17.48 -8.22
CA THR A 24 3.96 17.81 -8.02
C THR A 24 4.16 18.75 -6.84
N VAL A 25 3.34 19.80 -6.73
CA VAL A 25 3.36 20.72 -5.58
C VAL A 25 3.07 19.98 -4.28
N PHE A 26 2.13 19.04 -4.28
CA PHE A 26 1.87 18.20 -3.12
C PHE A 26 3.09 17.35 -2.76
N CYS A 27 3.68 16.65 -3.73
CA CYS A 27 4.86 15.81 -3.52
C CYS A 27 6.04 16.65 -2.98
N GLU A 28 6.29 17.83 -3.52
CA GLU A 28 7.33 18.73 -3.02
C GLU A 28 7.09 19.17 -1.57
N ARG A 29 5.86 19.55 -1.22
CA ARG A 29 5.49 19.91 0.15
C ARG A 29 5.65 18.73 1.11
N PHE A 30 5.22 17.55 0.69
CA PHE A 30 5.40 16.33 1.47
C PHE A 30 6.88 15.99 1.68
N GLU A 31 7.69 16.08 0.62
CA GLU A 31 9.13 15.86 0.70
C GLU A 31 9.82 16.86 1.63
N ARG A 32 9.47 18.14 1.53
CA ARG A 32 10.00 19.18 2.41
C ARG A 32 9.65 18.91 3.88
N LEU A 33 8.39 18.53 4.15
CA LEU A 33 7.91 18.21 5.50
C LEU A 33 8.64 16.98 6.08
N SER A 34 8.72 15.89 5.32
CA SER A 34 9.40 14.66 5.75
C SER A 34 10.92 14.87 5.93
N SER A 35 11.57 15.61 5.01
CA SER A 35 13.00 15.90 5.08
C SER A 35 13.37 16.82 6.23
N PHE A 36 12.53 17.81 6.55
CA PHE A 36 12.77 18.72 7.67
C PHE A 36 12.91 17.97 9.00
N HIS A 37 12.00 17.06 9.30
CA HIS A 37 12.09 16.25 10.52
C HIS A 37 13.36 15.41 10.59
N LEU A 38 13.77 14.87 9.47
CA LEU A 38 14.95 14.06 9.38
C LEU A 38 16.24 14.88 9.58
N ILE A 39 16.36 16.02 8.89
CA ILE A 39 17.51 16.94 9.03
C ILE A 39 17.62 17.42 10.47
N PHE A 40 16.48 17.76 11.11
CA PHE A 40 16.45 18.16 12.51
C PHE A 40 17.04 17.08 13.43
N HIS A 41 16.61 15.81 13.31
CA HIS A 41 17.17 14.74 14.13
C HIS A 41 18.67 14.54 13.91
N LEU A 42 19.10 14.56 12.65
CA LEU A 42 20.51 14.40 12.31
C LEU A 42 21.38 15.53 12.87
N SER A 43 20.93 16.78 12.74
CA SER A 43 21.69 17.92 13.26
C SER A 43 21.81 17.89 14.79
N CYS A 44 20.74 17.51 15.50
CA CYS A 44 20.77 17.36 16.95
C CYS A 44 21.69 16.21 17.41
N ILE A 45 21.63 15.06 16.74
CA ILE A 45 22.50 13.91 17.04
C ILE A 45 23.96 14.28 16.79
N LEU A 46 24.25 14.93 15.66
CA LEU A 46 25.60 15.38 15.33
C LEU A 46 26.14 16.38 16.38
N LEU A 47 25.31 17.34 16.80
CA LEU A 47 25.69 18.31 17.82
C LEU A 47 26.00 17.63 19.18
N LEU A 48 25.13 16.69 19.60
CA LEU A 48 25.34 15.94 20.85
C LEU A 48 26.59 15.05 20.79
N THR A 49 26.85 14.39 19.65
CA THR A 49 28.06 13.57 19.50
C THR A 49 29.33 14.43 19.51
N LEU A 50 29.29 15.61 18.90
CA LEU A 50 30.41 16.55 18.92
C LEU A 50 30.67 17.04 20.35
N GLN A 51 29.64 17.51 21.08
CA GLN A 51 29.76 17.95 22.47
C GLN A 51 30.31 16.83 23.37
N PHE A 52 29.80 15.61 23.21
CA PHE A 52 30.26 14.47 23.97
C PHE A 52 31.74 14.11 23.69
N SER A 53 32.15 14.17 22.42
CA SER A 53 33.54 13.90 22.02
C SER A 53 34.51 14.92 22.64
N VAL A 54 34.16 16.22 22.63
CA VAL A 54 34.93 17.28 23.23
C VAL A 54 35.01 17.12 24.78
N LEU A 55 33.86 16.76 25.39
CA LEU A 55 33.78 16.51 26.82
C LEU A 55 34.72 15.38 27.26
N VAL A 56 34.71 14.26 26.54
CA VAL A 56 35.60 13.12 26.79
C VAL A 56 37.09 13.53 26.63
N GLY A 57 37.39 14.30 25.57
CA GLY A 57 38.75 14.83 25.38
C GLY A 57 39.22 15.71 26.52
N LEU A 58 38.40 16.64 27.00
CA LEU A 58 38.74 17.50 28.15
C LEU A 58 38.88 16.71 29.46
N LEU A 59 38.05 15.71 29.68
CA LEU A 59 38.17 14.84 30.87
C LEU A 59 39.47 14.04 30.92
N ILE A 60 40.00 13.67 29.74
CA ILE A 60 41.29 12.93 29.66
C ILE A 60 42.49 13.87 29.87
N TYR A 61 42.46 15.06 29.23
CA TYR A 61 43.65 15.95 29.24
C TYR A 61 43.67 16.96 30.38
N GLU A 62 42.49 17.50 30.79
CA GLU A 62 42.40 18.54 31.83
C GLU A 62 41.17 18.34 32.72
N PRO A 63 41.12 17.27 33.59
CA PRO A 63 39.91 16.94 34.33
C PRO A 63 39.46 17.99 35.35
N LYS A 64 40.37 18.89 35.78
CA LYS A 64 40.09 19.98 36.74
C LYS A 64 39.70 21.32 36.08
N SER A 65 39.59 21.36 34.77
CA SER A 65 39.28 22.57 34.05
C SER A 65 37.81 23.00 34.29
N PRO A 66 37.53 24.27 34.55
CA PRO A 66 36.15 24.78 34.67
C PRO A 66 35.32 24.60 33.40
N TYR A 67 35.97 24.43 32.27
CA TYR A 67 35.31 24.17 30.97
C TYR A 67 34.62 22.80 30.93
N VAL A 68 35.09 21.82 31.72
CA VAL A 68 34.45 20.48 31.83
C VAL A 68 33.03 20.61 32.39
N ALA A 69 32.88 21.41 33.48
CA ALA A 69 31.57 21.63 34.10
C ALA A 69 30.62 22.40 33.15
N ALA A 70 31.12 23.44 32.49
CA ALA A 70 30.35 24.21 31.54
C ALA A 70 29.89 23.40 30.33
N LEU A 71 30.77 22.53 29.79
CA LEU A 71 30.46 21.66 28.66
C LEU A 71 29.47 20.55 29.03
N LEU A 72 29.64 19.96 30.24
CA LEU A 72 28.69 19.00 30.76
C LEU A 72 27.30 19.60 30.91
N PHE A 73 27.17 20.81 31.47
CA PHE A 73 25.93 21.54 31.57
C PHE A 73 25.31 21.81 30.21
N SER A 74 26.12 22.31 29.25
CA SER A 74 25.70 22.54 27.88
C SER A 74 25.18 21.26 27.18
N THR A 75 25.86 20.13 27.37
CA THR A 75 25.43 18.84 26.80
C THR A 75 24.09 18.38 27.38
N ILE A 76 23.93 18.51 28.71
CA ILE A 76 22.66 18.18 29.37
C ILE A 76 21.53 19.11 28.85
N LEU A 77 21.77 20.39 28.76
CA LEU A 77 20.79 21.36 28.27
C LEU A 77 20.40 21.08 26.81
N THR A 78 21.37 20.78 25.95
CA THR A 78 21.14 20.40 24.56
C THR A 78 20.31 19.11 24.45
N PHE A 79 20.61 18.11 25.29
CA PHE A 79 19.87 16.86 25.33
C PHE A 79 18.41 17.06 25.75
N PHE A 80 18.14 17.83 26.81
CA PHE A 80 16.76 18.12 27.23
C PHE A 80 16.02 18.97 26.20
N SER A 81 16.66 19.95 25.59
CA SER A 81 16.08 20.73 24.50
C SER A 81 15.71 19.86 23.32
N TYR A 82 16.59 18.92 22.95
CA TYR A 82 16.29 17.93 21.90
C TYR A 82 15.07 17.06 22.28
N LEU A 83 14.97 16.56 23.51
CA LEU A 83 13.82 15.76 23.95
C LEU A 83 12.49 16.55 23.85
N ILE A 84 12.49 17.79 24.31
CA ILE A 84 11.29 18.65 24.26
C ILE A 84 10.86 18.86 22.80
N LEU A 85 11.80 19.20 21.92
CA LEU A 85 11.53 19.40 20.50
C LEU A 85 11.13 18.09 19.82
N LEU A 86 11.73 16.97 20.18
CA LEU A 86 11.36 15.65 19.69
C LEU A 86 9.88 15.34 19.98
N PHE A 87 9.43 15.53 21.23
CA PHE A 87 8.03 15.29 21.60
C PHE A 87 7.10 16.28 20.89
N TYR A 88 7.49 17.54 20.79
CA TYR A 88 6.72 18.54 20.06
C TYR A 88 6.52 18.16 18.57
N TYR A 89 7.59 17.80 17.88
CA TYR A 89 7.52 17.40 16.47
C TYR A 89 6.78 16.08 16.28
N GLN A 90 6.94 15.09 17.16
CA GLN A 90 6.18 13.86 17.11
C GLN A 90 4.68 14.09 17.28
N ALA A 91 4.28 15.01 18.12
CA ALA A 91 2.87 15.38 18.31
C ALA A 91 2.32 16.18 17.12
N LYS A 92 3.13 17.07 16.53
CA LYS A 92 2.73 17.95 15.43
C LYS A 92 2.66 17.24 14.08
N LYS A 93 3.57 16.31 13.81
CA LYS A 93 3.71 15.63 12.51
C LYS A 93 2.42 15.00 11.96
N PRO A 94 1.59 14.27 12.75
CA PRO A 94 0.32 13.76 12.27
C PRO A 94 -0.65 14.87 11.84
N GLN A 95 -0.64 16.01 12.53
CA GLN A 95 -1.46 17.17 12.19
C GLN A 95 -1.03 17.78 10.85
N ASP A 96 0.27 17.97 10.66
CA ASP A 96 0.83 18.50 9.41
C ASP A 96 0.47 17.60 8.20
N PHE A 97 0.44 16.27 8.38
CA PHE A 97 0.00 15.34 7.34
C PHE A 97 -1.50 15.45 7.05
N LEU A 98 -2.33 15.61 8.08
CA LEU A 98 -3.76 15.84 7.89
C LEU A 98 -4.04 17.16 7.18
N ASP A 99 -3.30 18.22 7.51
CA ASP A 99 -3.45 19.52 6.87
C ASP A 99 -3.01 19.48 5.41
N LEU A 100 -1.94 18.74 5.09
CA LEU A 100 -1.50 18.52 3.72
C LEU A 100 -2.56 17.74 2.91
N ARG A 101 -3.16 16.69 3.50
CA ARG A 101 -4.29 15.97 2.88
C ARG A 101 -5.48 16.89 2.62
N ARG A 102 -5.86 17.71 3.62
CA ARG A 102 -6.97 18.67 3.49
C ARG A 102 -6.71 19.67 2.37
N TYR A 103 -5.48 20.19 2.31
CA TYR A 103 -5.06 21.08 1.23
C TYR A 103 -5.28 20.43 -0.14
N PHE A 104 -4.83 19.19 -0.32
CA PHE A 104 -4.99 18.45 -1.57
C PHE A 104 -6.47 18.28 -1.95
N VAL A 105 -7.30 17.80 -1.01
CA VAL A 105 -8.74 17.61 -1.27
C VAL A 105 -9.42 18.94 -1.63
N GLN A 106 -9.08 20.03 -0.93
CA GLN A 106 -9.65 21.35 -1.23
C GLN A 106 -9.18 21.88 -2.61
N SER A 107 -7.92 21.63 -2.99
CA SER A 107 -7.39 21.99 -4.30
C SER A 107 -8.15 21.24 -5.41
N CYS A 108 -8.34 19.93 -5.27
CA CYS A 108 -9.12 19.14 -6.22
C CYS A 108 -10.59 19.59 -6.30
N ARG A 109 -11.23 19.99 -5.19
CA ARG A 109 -12.60 20.54 -5.21
C ARG A 109 -12.70 21.83 -6.00
N LYS A 110 -11.76 22.75 -5.78
CA LYS A 110 -11.68 24.00 -6.56
C LYS A 110 -11.48 23.73 -8.06
N GLU A 111 -10.66 22.73 -8.39
CA GLU A 111 -10.45 22.33 -9.79
C GLU A 111 -11.77 21.87 -10.43
N ILE A 112 -12.55 21.04 -9.74
CA ILE A 112 -13.86 20.58 -10.24
C ILE A 112 -14.82 21.75 -10.44
N GLU A 113 -14.98 22.60 -9.42
CA GLU A 113 -15.86 23.75 -9.47
C GLU A 113 -15.53 24.70 -10.64
N THR A 114 -14.23 24.89 -10.93
CA THR A 114 -13.78 25.84 -11.92
C THR A 114 -13.80 25.29 -13.34
N PHE A 115 -13.36 24.04 -13.52
CA PHE A 115 -13.07 23.51 -14.86
C PHE A 115 -13.97 22.34 -15.28
N ARG A 116 -14.67 21.67 -14.34
CA ARG A 116 -15.40 20.42 -14.60
C ARG A 116 -16.73 20.30 -13.86
N PRO A 117 -17.64 21.29 -13.92
CA PRO A 117 -18.87 21.32 -13.11
C PRO A 117 -19.85 20.18 -13.39
N GLN A 118 -19.69 19.44 -14.50
CA GLN A 118 -20.54 18.30 -14.84
C GLN A 118 -20.00 16.94 -14.35
N GLN A 119 -18.78 16.91 -13.83
CA GLN A 119 -18.15 15.68 -13.36
C GLN A 119 -18.61 15.33 -11.94
N ASP A 120 -18.77 14.03 -11.66
CA ASP A 120 -19.06 13.56 -10.30
C ASP A 120 -17.90 13.90 -9.37
N GLU A 121 -18.14 14.82 -8.45
CA GLU A 121 -17.14 15.33 -7.50
C GLU A 121 -16.51 14.20 -6.69
N HIS A 122 -17.33 13.31 -6.14
CA HIS A 122 -16.83 12.23 -5.27
C HIS A 122 -15.95 11.25 -6.03
N LEU A 123 -16.36 10.86 -7.23
CA LEU A 123 -15.59 9.94 -8.06
C LEU A 123 -14.24 10.56 -8.49
N PHE A 124 -14.26 11.85 -8.84
CA PHE A 124 -13.04 12.57 -9.20
C PHE A 124 -12.05 12.63 -8.01
N LEU A 125 -12.53 13.04 -6.83
CA LEU A 125 -11.71 13.14 -5.63
C LEU A 125 -11.11 11.79 -5.22
N ALA A 126 -11.90 10.72 -5.30
CA ALA A 126 -11.42 9.39 -5.00
C ALA A 126 -10.31 8.95 -5.97
N LYS A 127 -10.53 9.08 -7.28
CA LYS A 127 -9.51 8.76 -8.30
C LYS A 127 -8.26 9.64 -8.18
N ALA A 128 -8.42 10.92 -7.80
CA ALA A 128 -7.29 11.81 -7.54
C ALA A 128 -6.42 11.32 -6.38
N ALA A 129 -7.05 10.92 -5.27
CA ALA A 129 -6.33 10.42 -4.10
C ALA A 129 -5.63 9.08 -4.38
N GLU A 130 -6.25 8.18 -5.15
CA GLU A 130 -5.65 6.90 -5.57
C GLU A 130 -4.46 7.12 -6.50
N SER A 131 -4.57 8.02 -7.49
CA SER A 131 -3.47 8.39 -8.40
C SER A 131 -2.27 8.92 -7.62
N LEU A 132 -2.50 9.86 -6.70
CA LEU A 132 -1.45 10.42 -5.87
C LEU A 132 -0.81 9.36 -4.96
N THR A 133 -1.58 8.42 -4.42
CA THR A 133 -1.08 7.28 -3.65
C THR A 133 -0.13 6.42 -4.49
N SER A 134 -0.50 6.13 -5.74
CA SER A 134 0.35 5.39 -6.68
C SER A 134 1.64 6.15 -7.02
N LYS A 135 1.58 7.48 -7.22
CA LYS A 135 2.78 8.30 -7.45
C LYS A 135 3.74 8.29 -6.26
N LEU A 136 3.20 8.42 -5.04
CA LEU A 136 4.01 8.35 -3.82
C LEU A 136 4.70 6.98 -3.65
N SER A 137 4.09 5.88 -4.10
CA SER A 137 4.72 4.57 -4.07
C SER A 137 5.90 4.48 -5.05
N LYS A 138 5.77 5.08 -6.25
CA LYS A 138 6.83 5.09 -7.27
C LYS A 138 8.05 5.90 -6.82
N THR A 139 7.87 7.05 -6.18
CA THR A 139 8.97 7.89 -5.69
C THR A 139 9.82 7.20 -4.62
N GLN A 140 9.26 6.21 -3.95
CA GLN A 140 9.93 5.42 -2.92
C GLN A 140 11.08 4.54 -3.45
N PHE A 141 11.01 4.10 -4.72
CA PHE A 141 11.98 3.17 -5.32
C PHE A 141 13.26 3.81 -5.86
N TYR A 142 13.31 5.13 -6.04
CA TYR A 142 14.46 5.80 -6.66
C TYR A 142 15.70 5.95 -5.76
N PHE A 143 15.60 5.62 -4.46
CA PHE A 143 16.68 5.79 -3.49
C PHE A 143 17.37 4.48 -3.10
N THR A 144 17.57 3.57 -4.03
CA THR A 144 18.34 2.36 -3.80
C THR A 144 19.80 2.57 -4.12
N LYS A 145 20.67 2.56 -3.14
CA LYS A 145 21.94 1.80 -3.03
C LYS A 145 22.97 2.42 -2.09
N SER A 146 23.55 1.59 -1.27
CA SER A 146 24.95 1.46 -0.83
C SER A 146 25.41 1.97 0.54
N SER A 147 24.61 2.58 1.43
CA SER A 147 25.12 2.90 2.77
C SER A 147 24.12 2.53 3.88
N PRO A 148 24.55 1.98 5.04
CA PRO A 148 23.67 1.69 6.20
C PRO A 148 22.98 2.95 6.74
N PHE A 149 23.60 4.12 6.55
CA PHE A 149 22.98 5.40 6.85
C PHE A 149 21.75 5.68 5.97
N TYR A 150 21.84 5.40 4.67
CA TYR A 150 20.70 5.49 3.76
C TYR A 150 19.58 4.52 4.12
N ALA A 151 19.91 3.32 4.63
CA ALA A 151 18.90 2.37 5.07
C ALA A 151 18.07 2.89 6.25
N CYS A 152 18.71 3.54 7.23
CA CYS A 152 18.02 4.16 8.37
C CYS A 152 17.13 5.34 7.92
N MET A 153 17.66 6.20 7.04
CA MET A 153 16.94 7.31 6.46
C MET A 153 15.72 6.85 5.66
N HIS A 154 15.88 5.80 4.87
CA HIS A 154 14.82 5.19 4.07
C HIS A 154 13.72 4.60 4.96
N LEU A 155 14.07 3.95 6.08
CA LEU A 155 13.09 3.41 7.03
C LEU A 155 12.24 4.50 7.69
N LEU A 156 12.86 5.62 8.05
CA LEU A 156 12.14 6.77 8.64
C LEU A 156 11.18 7.40 7.62
N ARG A 157 11.67 7.64 6.40
CA ARG A 157 10.86 8.20 5.31
C ARG A 157 9.76 7.23 4.86
N PHE A 158 10.02 5.92 4.85
CA PHE A 158 9.04 4.91 4.50
C PHE A 158 7.78 5.00 5.35
N LYS A 159 7.92 5.14 6.68
CA LYS A 159 6.78 5.30 7.58
C LYS A 159 5.96 6.55 7.28
N ASP A 160 6.62 7.62 6.87
CA ASP A 160 5.95 8.86 6.50
C ASP A 160 5.15 8.70 5.20
N VAL A 161 5.75 8.07 4.20
CA VAL A 161 5.09 7.77 2.92
C VAL A 161 3.92 6.81 3.15
N GLU A 162 4.12 5.71 3.88
CA GLU A 162 3.06 4.76 4.22
C GLU A 162 1.90 5.47 4.94
N LYS A 163 2.22 6.37 5.89
CA LYS A 163 1.18 7.12 6.61
C LYS A 163 0.44 8.09 5.71
N MET A 164 1.12 8.77 4.79
CA MET A 164 0.48 9.67 3.83
C MET A 164 -0.40 8.90 2.85
N GLN A 165 0.09 7.75 2.33
CA GLN A 165 -0.70 6.87 1.47
C GLN A 165 -1.96 6.36 2.19
N GLU A 166 -1.82 5.94 3.45
CA GLU A 166 -2.96 5.55 4.29
C GLU A 166 -4.00 6.69 4.39
N LEU A 167 -3.56 7.92 4.64
CA LEU A 167 -4.46 9.08 4.74
C LEU A 167 -5.16 9.42 3.42
N LEU A 168 -4.48 9.29 2.29
CA LEU A 168 -5.06 9.51 0.96
C LEU A 168 -6.06 8.41 0.59
N MET A 169 -5.73 7.14 0.87
CA MET A 169 -6.66 6.03 0.64
C MET A 169 -7.91 6.14 1.51
N TYR A 170 -7.78 6.60 2.78
CA TYR A 170 -8.96 6.90 3.59
C TYR A 170 -9.81 8.03 3.01
N ALA A 171 -9.18 9.04 2.40
CA ALA A 171 -9.95 10.09 1.71
C ALA A 171 -10.70 9.51 0.50
N ALA A 172 -10.07 8.67 -0.33
CA ALA A 172 -10.73 8.01 -1.44
C ALA A 172 -11.92 7.14 -0.99
N ILE A 173 -11.71 6.31 0.03
CA ILE A 173 -12.76 5.46 0.61
C ILE A 173 -13.93 6.32 1.10
N GLN A 174 -13.65 7.42 1.80
CA GLN A 174 -14.70 8.31 2.31
C GLN A 174 -15.53 8.92 1.17
N GLU A 175 -14.89 9.36 0.09
CA GLU A 175 -15.60 9.92 -1.06
C GLU A 175 -16.46 8.85 -1.78
N HIS A 176 -15.97 7.62 -1.93
CA HIS A 176 -16.79 6.51 -2.44
C HIS A 176 -18.00 6.22 -1.55
N ILE A 177 -17.84 6.23 -0.21
CA ILE A 177 -18.95 6.04 0.73
C ILE A 177 -19.99 7.17 0.58
N GLU A 178 -19.55 8.43 0.44
CA GLU A 178 -20.50 9.55 0.24
C GLU A 178 -21.25 9.41 -1.09
N LYS A 179 -20.62 8.86 -2.13
CA LYS A 179 -21.30 8.54 -3.38
C LYS A 179 -22.31 7.40 -3.22
N ILE A 180 -21.96 6.32 -2.54
CA ILE A 180 -22.88 5.19 -2.25
C ILE A 180 -24.10 5.67 -1.46
N LYS A 181 -23.94 6.61 -0.54
CA LYS A 181 -25.10 7.20 0.18
C LYS A 181 -26.09 7.91 -0.75
N LYS A 182 -25.61 8.46 -1.88
CA LYS A 182 -26.45 9.10 -2.90
C LYS A 182 -27.10 8.09 -3.84
N ASP A 183 -26.35 7.07 -4.23
CA ASP A 183 -26.79 5.98 -5.12
C ASP A 183 -26.31 4.60 -4.60
N PRO A 184 -27.08 3.97 -3.70
CA PRO A 184 -26.70 2.70 -3.08
C PRO A 184 -26.73 1.48 -4.03
N LEU A 185 -27.32 1.62 -5.22
CA LEU A 185 -27.49 0.51 -6.16
C LEU A 185 -26.48 0.57 -7.33
N ASP A 186 -25.61 1.58 -7.37
CA ASP A 186 -24.59 1.68 -8.42
C ASP A 186 -23.48 0.66 -8.20
N PRO A 187 -23.40 -0.43 -9.01
CA PRO A 187 -22.40 -1.47 -8.84
C PRO A 187 -20.98 -0.94 -9.06
N GLN A 188 -20.79 0.04 -9.93
CA GLN A 188 -19.47 0.58 -10.26
C GLN A 188 -18.85 1.33 -9.08
N THR A 189 -19.67 2.01 -8.29
CA THR A 189 -19.18 2.67 -7.06
C THR A 189 -18.76 1.64 -6.02
N HIS A 190 -19.52 0.54 -5.84
CA HIS A 190 -19.12 -0.56 -4.95
C HIS A 190 -17.82 -1.24 -5.41
N PHE A 191 -17.65 -1.48 -6.72
CA PHE A 191 -16.40 -2.03 -7.24
C PHE A 191 -15.21 -1.07 -7.06
N SER A 192 -15.43 0.23 -7.24
CA SER A 192 -14.39 1.24 -7.00
C SER A 192 -14.00 1.31 -5.53
N LEU A 193 -14.98 1.26 -4.61
CA LEU A 193 -14.73 1.20 -3.17
C LEU A 193 -13.97 -0.07 -2.79
N ALA A 194 -14.34 -1.22 -3.35
CA ALA A 194 -13.63 -2.47 -3.14
C ALA A 194 -12.16 -2.37 -3.61
N LYS A 195 -11.89 -1.76 -4.78
CA LYS A 195 -10.53 -1.50 -5.27
C LYS A 195 -9.73 -0.61 -4.30
N SER A 196 -10.36 0.41 -3.71
CA SER A 196 -9.71 1.24 -2.69
C SER A 196 -9.37 0.44 -1.42
N TYR A 197 -10.24 -0.47 -0.96
CA TYR A 197 -9.93 -1.38 0.15
C TYR A 197 -8.81 -2.38 -0.21
N LEU A 198 -8.78 -2.90 -1.44
CA LEU A 198 -7.65 -3.72 -1.93
C LEU A 198 -6.35 -2.92 -2.00
N GLY A 199 -6.41 -1.64 -2.40
CA GLY A 199 -5.27 -0.74 -2.31
C GLY A 199 -4.73 -0.60 -0.88
N MET A 200 -5.62 -0.48 0.13
CA MET A 200 -5.25 -0.49 1.55
C MET A 200 -4.66 -1.85 1.99
N TYR A 201 -5.24 -2.96 1.54
CA TYR A 201 -4.72 -4.30 1.77
C TYR A 201 -3.28 -4.42 1.26
N HIS A 202 -3.02 -4.03 0.00
CA HIS A 202 -1.69 -4.06 -0.58
C HIS A 202 -0.72 -3.10 0.13
N LEU A 203 -1.17 -1.92 0.56
CA LEU A 203 -0.37 -0.99 1.34
C LEU A 203 0.11 -1.61 2.66
N TYR A 204 -0.77 -2.30 3.37
CA TYR A 204 -0.43 -2.95 4.64
C TYR A 204 0.35 -4.25 4.46
N GLN A 205 0.17 -4.97 3.35
CA GLN A 205 0.94 -6.15 3.00
C GLN A 205 2.32 -5.80 2.44
N SER A 206 2.46 -4.54 1.90
CA SER A 206 3.56 -4.04 1.09
C SER A 206 4.97 -4.37 1.57
N PRO A 207 5.85 -4.45 0.62
CA PRO A 207 7.10 -5.17 0.62
C PRO A 207 8.29 -4.34 1.15
N LEU A 208 8.24 -3.85 2.36
CA LEU A 208 9.49 -3.84 3.13
C LEU A 208 10.14 -5.24 3.07
N GLN A 209 9.38 -6.18 2.49
CA GLN A 209 9.59 -7.59 2.53
C GLN A 209 10.81 -8.07 1.75
N GLU A 210 11.11 -7.49 0.60
CA GLU A 210 12.19 -8.02 -0.25
C GLU A 210 13.56 -7.37 -0.02
N SER A 211 13.60 -6.05 0.16
CA SER A 211 14.89 -5.35 0.32
C SER A 211 15.38 -5.27 1.77
N PHE A 212 14.49 -5.30 2.75
CA PHE A 212 14.80 -5.13 4.18
C PHE A 212 14.52 -6.36 5.06
N SER A 213 14.11 -7.47 4.50
CA SER A 213 13.82 -8.71 5.26
C SER A 213 15.01 -9.23 6.10
N ARG A 214 16.23 -8.78 5.81
CA ARG A 214 17.43 -9.06 6.58
C ARG A 214 17.49 -8.36 7.94
N PHE A 215 16.70 -7.28 8.14
CA PHE A 215 16.72 -6.57 9.41
C PHE A 215 15.60 -7.09 10.32
N TRP A 216 15.97 -7.75 11.42
CA TRP A 216 15.07 -8.29 12.44
C TRP A 216 14.01 -7.30 12.93
N ILE A 217 14.37 -6.02 13.08
CA ILE A 217 13.47 -4.95 13.53
C ILE A 217 12.33 -4.74 12.51
N VAL A 218 12.66 -4.77 11.22
CA VAL A 218 11.66 -4.60 10.13
C VAL A 218 10.69 -5.76 10.11
N LYS A 219 11.21 -7.00 10.25
CA LYS A 219 10.36 -8.20 10.32
C LYS A 219 9.35 -8.12 11.48
N LYS A 220 9.78 -7.65 12.66
CA LYS A 220 8.91 -7.47 13.83
C LYS A 220 7.82 -6.40 13.61
N ILE A 221 8.12 -5.32 12.86
CA ILE A 221 7.15 -4.27 12.54
C ILE A 221 6.09 -4.81 11.55
N ILE A 222 6.53 -5.53 10.52
CA ILE A 222 5.64 -6.11 9.49
C ILE A 222 4.72 -7.16 10.10
N GLN A 223 5.22 -8.01 10.98
CA GLN A 223 4.47 -9.08 11.63
C GLN A 223 3.70 -8.64 12.88
N SER A 224 3.56 -7.33 13.12
CA SER A 224 2.79 -6.88 14.28
C SER A 224 1.31 -7.31 14.16
N GLU A 225 0.75 -7.85 15.22
CA GLU A 225 -0.65 -8.29 15.29
C GLU A 225 -1.63 -7.19 14.83
N LYS A 226 -1.33 -5.94 15.21
CA LYS A 226 -2.12 -4.77 14.81
C LYS A 226 -2.14 -4.57 13.29
N ARG A 227 -1.01 -4.80 12.61
CA ARG A 227 -0.91 -4.68 11.14
C ARG A 227 -1.68 -5.82 10.46
N MET A 228 -1.53 -7.05 10.94
CA MET A 228 -2.28 -8.20 10.40
C MET A 228 -3.79 -8.04 10.57
N LYS A 229 -4.26 -7.50 11.68
CA LYS A 229 -5.69 -7.16 11.85
C LYS A 229 -6.18 -6.15 10.80
N ARG A 230 -5.37 -5.13 10.46
CA ARG A 230 -5.71 -4.16 9.41
C ARG A 230 -5.72 -4.78 8.01
N VAL A 231 -4.73 -5.63 7.69
CA VAL A 231 -4.67 -6.40 6.44
C VAL A 231 -5.96 -7.20 6.25
N ASN A 232 -6.33 -8.00 7.25
CA ASN A 232 -7.51 -8.86 7.19
C ASN A 232 -8.81 -8.01 7.13
N ALA A 233 -8.91 -6.92 7.87
CA ALA A 233 -10.08 -6.06 7.85
C ALA A 233 -10.28 -5.41 6.47
N ALA A 234 -9.21 -4.90 5.84
CA ALA A 234 -9.29 -4.31 4.51
C ALA A 234 -9.73 -5.33 3.46
N LEU A 235 -9.20 -6.56 3.53
CA LEU A 235 -9.56 -7.63 2.62
C LEU A 235 -11.03 -8.06 2.78
N LEU A 236 -11.51 -8.19 4.01
CA LEU A 236 -12.91 -8.53 4.29
C LEU A 236 -13.87 -7.44 3.78
N LEU A 237 -13.56 -6.16 4.03
CA LEU A 237 -14.37 -5.04 3.52
C LEU A 237 -14.40 -5.02 1.98
N ALA A 238 -13.27 -5.26 1.33
CA ALA A 238 -13.23 -5.38 -0.14
C ALA A 238 -14.14 -6.51 -0.63
N MET A 239 -14.12 -7.68 0.02
CA MET A 239 -14.98 -8.82 -0.34
C MET A 239 -16.46 -8.49 -0.17
N GLU A 240 -16.84 -7.76 0.89
CA GLU A 240 -18.23 -7.36 1.13
C GLU A 240 -18.71 -6.41 0.02
N GLU A 241 -17.93 -5.40 -0.33
CA GLU A 241 -18.29 -4.45 -1.39
C GLU A 241 -18.36 -5.11 -2.77
N LEU A 242 -17.43 -6.05 -3.08
CA LEU A 242 -17.50 -6.83 -4.31
C LEU A 242 -18.79 -7.67 -4.38
N LYS A 243 -19.21 -8.30 -3.27
CA LYS A 243 -20.46 -9.07 -3.23
C LYS A 243 -21.69 -8.18 -3.42
N ILE A 244 -21.70 -6.99 -2.81
CA ILE A 244 -22.80 -6.04 -2.99
C ILE A 244 -22.87 -5.60 -4.46
N GLY A 245 -21.79 -5.16 -5.07
CA GLY A 245 -21.75 -4.78 -6.48
C GLY A 245 -22.14 -5.94 -7.40
N LEU A 246 -21.71 -7.18 -7.13
CA LEU A 246 -22.07 -8.36 -7.89
C LEU A 246 -23.52 -8.81 -7.68
N SER A 247 -24.20 -8.37 -6.63
CA SER A 247 -25.64 -8.63 -6.46
C SER A 247 -26.49 -7.83 -7.46
N THR A 248 -26.01 -6.67 -7.88
CA THR A 248 -26.65 -5.80 -8.87
C THR A 248 -26.14 -6.05 -10.29
N ASN A 249 -24.83 -6.37 -10.45
CA ASN A 249 -24.20 -6.71 -11.72
C ASN A 249 -23.47 -8.05 -11.65
N PRO A 250 -24.17 -9.21 -11.73
CA PRO A 250 -23.61 -10.54 -11.48
C PRO A 250 -22.66 -11.05 -12.58
N LEU A 251 -22.62 -10.39 -13.75
CA LEU A 251 -21.84 -10.80 -14.91
C LEU A 251 -20.52 -10.04 -15.08
N ASP A 252 -20.18 -9.17 -14.14
CA ASP A 252 -18.90 -8.43 -14.18
C ASP A 252 -17.73 -9.37 -13.91
N THR A 253 -17.03 -9.73 -14.98
CA THR A 253 -15.91 -10.69 -14.92
C THR A 253 -14.71 -10.15 -14.17
N GLU A 254 -14.46 -8.82 -14.22
CA GLU A 254 -13.37 -8.19 -13.49
C GLU A 254 -13.63 -8.25 -11.97
N ALA A 255 -14.84 -7.87 -11.55
CA ALA A 255 -15.23 -7.94 -10.14
C ALA A 255 -15.25 -9.39 -9.60
N LEU A 256 -15.70 -10.36 -10.42
CA LEU A 256 -15.63 -11.78 -10.06
C LEU A 256 -14.18 -12.26 -9.90
N LEU A 257 -13.27 -11.83 -10.79
CA LEU A 257 -11.85 -12.18 -10.69
C LEU A 257 -11.20 -11.61 -9.42
N GLU A 258 -11.49 -10.34 -9.11
CA GLU A 258 -11.02 -9.73 -7.86
C GLU A 258 -11.57 -10.45 -6.62
N LEU A 259 -12.85 -10.85 -6.63
CA LEU A 259 -13.44 -11.64 -5.55
C LEU A 259 -12.77 -13.01 -5.41
N ALA A 260 -12.48 -13.69 -6.53
CA ALA A 260 -11.73 -14.95 -6.51
C ALA A 260 -10.31 -14.77 -5.95
N ASN A 261 -9.64 -13.65 -6.25
CA ASN A 261 -8.35 -13.31 -5.68
C ASN A 261 -8.44 -13.09 -4.16
N CYS A 262 -9.46 -12.40 -3.68
CA CYS A 262 -9.72 -12.25 -2.24
C CYS A 262 -9.95 -13.60 -1.54
N TYR A 263 -10.69 -14.51 -2.15
CA TYR A 263 -10.89 -15.86 -1.61
C TYR A 263 -9.60 -16.68 -1.56
N LYS A 264 -8.73 -16.53 -2.57
CA LYS A 264 -7.39 -17.13 -2.57
C LYS A 264 -6.54 -16.63 -1.39
N GLU A 265 -6.51 -15.31 -1.15
CA GLU A 265 -5.76 -14.71 -0.04
C GLU A 265 -6.28 -15.12 1.34
N THR A 266 -7.57 -15.46 1.44
CA THR A 266 -8.22 -15.95 2.68
C THR A 266 -8.26 -17.48 2.79
N ASP A 267 -7.60 -18.22 1.87
CA ASP A 267 -7.59 -19.69 1.77
C ASP A 267 -8.99 -20.34 1.70
N GLN A 268 -9.96 -19.61 1.13
CA GLN A 268 -11.34 -20.08 0.93
C GLN A 268 -11.49 -20.78 -0.43
N LYS A 269 -10.83 -21.93 -0.59
CA LYS A 269 -10.68 -22.65 -1.88
C LYS A 269 -11.98 -23.02 -2.57
N THR A 270 -13.01 -23.40 -1.80
CA THR A 270 -14.33 -23.76 -2.35
C THR A 270 -15.03 -22.56 -2.95
N ALA A 271 -15.03 -21.40 -2.25
CA ALA A 271 -15.63 -20.18 -2.74
C ALA A 271 -14.84 -19.59 -3.94
N GLU A 272 -13.51 -19.72 -3.93
CA GLU A 272 -12.66 -19.37 -5.06
C GLU A 272 -13.05 -20.19 -6.30
N LEU A 273 -13.14 -21.53 -6.16
CA LEU A 273 -13.49 -22.43 -7.25
C LEU A 273 -14.87 -22.10 -7.84
N GLU A 274 -15.88 -21.88 -7.00
CA GLU A 274 -17.23 -21.53 -7.46
C GLU A 274 -17.25 -20.19 -8.23
N THR A 275 -16.48 -19.20 -7.75
CA THR A 275 -16.38 -17.91 -8.42
C THR A 275 -15.68 -18.04 -9.78
N LEU A 276 -14.58 -18.79 -9.85
CA LEU A 276 -13.88 -19.05 -11.12
C LEU A 276 -14.71 -19.84 -12.11
N LYS A 277 -15.54 -20.81 -11.65
CA LYS A 277 -16.52 -21.50 -12.51
C LYS A 277 -17.54 -20.54 -13.11
N LYS A 278 -18.03 -19.56 -12.35
CA LYS A 278 -18.91 -18.52 -12.90
C LYS A 278 -18.21 -17.73 -14.01
N ILE A 279 -16.97 -17.30 -13.80
CA ILE A 279 -16.20 -16.61 -14.84
C ILE A 279 -16.06 -17.49 -16.09
N TYR A 280 -15.75 -18.78 -15.91
CA TYR A 280 -15.60 -19.73 -17.01
C TYR A 280 -16.89 -19.92 -17.83
N THR A 281 -18.07 -19.73 -17.22
CA THR A 281 -19.36 -19.80 -17.95
C THR A 281 -19.70 -18.52 -18.69
N ILE A 282 -19.13 -17.37 -18.31
CA ILE A 282 -19.48 -16.06 -18.87
C ILE A 282 -18.48 -15.64 -19.97
N SER A 283 -17.19 -15.91 -19.76
CA SER A 283 -16.12 -15.43 -20.65
C SER A 283 -15.63 -16.52 -21.61
N THR A 284 -14.96 -16.09 -22.68
CA THR A 284 -14.17 -17.00 -23.53
C THR A 284 -13.11 -17.70 -22.70
N VAL A 285 -12.85 -18.96 -23.04
CA VAL A 285 -11.96 -19.86 -22.28
C VAL A 285 -10.53 -19.27 -22.27
N ASP A 286 -10.12 -18.85 -21.06
CA ASP A 286 -8.74 -18.45 -20.78
C ASP A 286 -7.96 -19.66 -20.22
N GLU A 287 -6.81 -19.97 -20.79
CA GLU A 287 -5.96 -21.08 -20.40
C GLU A 287 -5.47 -20.97 -18.95
N ASP A 288 -5.11 -19.77 -18.51
CA ASP A 288 -4.67 -19.49 -17.14
C ASP A 288 -5.80 -19.69 -16.12
N LEU A 289 -7.03 -19.32 -16.50
CA LEU A 289 -8.22 -19.58 -15.70
C LEU A 289 -8.46 -21.09 -15.53
N LEU A 290 -8.38 -21.87 -16.62
CA LEU A 290 -8.51 -23.33 -16.58
C LEU A 290 -7.42 -23.97 -15.72
N LEU A 291 -6.17 -23.52 -15.84
CA LEU A 291 -5.06 -23.99 -15.02
C LEU A 291 -5.34 -23.75 -13.52
N ARG A 292 -5.83 -22.56 -13.17
CA ARG A 292 -6.18 -22.21 -11.80
C ARG A 292 -7.32 -23.07 -11.25
N ILE A 293 -8.38 -23.30 -12.04
CA ILE A 293 -9.50 -24.17 -11.70
C ILE A 293 -9.01 -25.61 -11.49
N GLY A 294 -8.19 -26.15 -12.39
CA GLY A 294 -7.62 -27.48 -12.28
C GLY A 294 -6.76 -27.68 -11.02
N LYS A 295 -5.92 -26.70 -10.69
CA LYS A 295 -5.12 -26.70 -9.45
C LYS A 295 -6.01 -26.75 -8.20
N LEU A 296 -7.11 -25.99 -8.18
CA LEU A 296 -8.06 -25.98 -7.07
C LEU A 296 -8.80 -27.32 -6.94
N TYR A 297 -9.20 -27.95 -8.05
CA TYR A 297 -9.80 -29.28 -8.00
C TYR A 297 -8.88 -30.30 -7.34
N PHE A 298 -7.59 -30.34 -7.71
CA PHE A 298 -6.63 -31.23 -7.04
C PHE A 298 -6.41 -30.86 -5.58
N GLN A 299 -6.32 -29.58 -5.24
CA GLN A 299 -6.19 -29.16 -3.83
C GLN A 299 -7.39 -29.51 -2.95
N LEU A 300 -8.58 -29.63 -3.54
CA LEU A 300 -9.83 -30.03 -2.87
C LEU A 300 -10.07 -31.55 -2.91
N GLY A 301 -9.19 -32.34 -3.55
CA GLY A 301 -9.34 -33.78 -3.69
C GLY A 301 -10.38 -34.21 -4.74
N LEU A 302 -10.82 -33.27 -5.59
CA LEU A 302 -11.78 -33.53 -6.68
C LEU A 302 -11.02 -33.98 -7.93
N ILE A 303 -10.43 -35.19 -7.86
CA ILE A 303 -9.47 -35.71 -8.84
C ILE A 303 -10.12 -35.86 -10.22
N SER A 304 -11.34 -36.38 -10.31
CA SER A 304 -12.06 -36.60 -11.58
C SER A 304 -12.18 -35.28 -12.37
N ASP A 305 -12.69 -34.24 -11.70
CA ASP A 305 -12.90 -32.94 -12.32
C ASP A 305 -11.56 -32.29 -12.72
N GLY A 306 -10.51 -32.49 -11.90
CA GLY A 306 -9.15 -32.02 -12.20
C GLY A 306 -8.56 -32.70 -13.44
N LEU A 307 -8.79 -33.99 -13.65
CA LEU A 307 -8.35 -34.72 -14.84
C LEU A 307 -9.15 -34.31 -16.10
N ASP A 308 -10.42 -33.97 -15.97
CA ASP A 308 -11.21 -33.41 -17.07
C ASP A 308 -10.64 -32.06 -17.54
N ILE A 309 -10.26 -31.19 -16.60
CA ILE A 309 -9.56 -29.92 -16.94
C ILE A 309 -8.20 -30.20 -17.56
N PHE A 310 -7.44 -31.19 -17.05
CA PHE A 310 -6.16 -31.57 -17.65
C PHE A 310 -6.32 -32.01 -19.11
N SER A 311 -7.33 -32.81 -19.44
CA SER A 311 -7.59 -33.23 -20.81
C SER A 311 -7.93 -32.05 -21.73
N LYS A 312 -8.69 -31.07 -21.27
CA LYS A 312 -9.00 -29.83 -21.99
C LYS A 312 -7.74 -28.99 -22.22
N LEU A 313 -6.95 -28.74 -21.17
CA LEU A 313 -5.69 -28.00 -21.27
C LEU A 313 -4.68 -28.67 -22.21
N LYS A 314 -4.59 -29.99 -22.16
CA LYS A 314 -3.69 -30.74 -23.06
C LYS A 314 -3.99 -30.50 -24.54
N ASN A 315 -5.27 -30.32 -24.88
CA ASN A 315 -5.68 -30.02 -26.25
C ASN A 315 -5.43 -28.58 -26.67
N MET A 316 -5.36 -27.63 -25.69
CA MET A 316 -5.17 -26.21 -25.94
C MET A 316 -3.70 -25.81 -25.77
N ASN A 317 -3.08 -26.18 -24.67
CA ASN A 317 -1.71 -25.83 -24.30
C ASN A 317 -1.04 -26.95 -23.51
N VAL A 318 -0.15 -27.67 -24.19
CA VAL A 318 0.56 -28.82 -23.61
C VAL A 318 1.43 -28.41 -22.43
N HIS A 319 2.07 -27.21 -22.47
CA HIS A 319 2.93 -26.76 -21.39
C HIS A 319 2.17 -26.53 -20.09
N LEU A 320 1.01 -25.87 -20.13
CA LEU A 320 0.17 -25.64 -18.97
C LEU A 320 -0.42 -26.95 -18.43
N SER A 321 -0.67 -27.94 -19.29
CA SER A 321 -1.12 -29.26 -18.84
C SER A 321 -0.05 -29.97 -17.99
N PHE A 322 1.24 -29.86 -18.33
CA PHE A 322 2.33 -30.38 -17.48
C PHE A 322 2.42 -29.68 -16.13
N GLU A 323 2.27 -28.33 -16.11
CA GLU A 323 2.23 -27.58 -14.85
C GLU A 323 1.07 -28.02 -13.93
N LEU A 324 -0.07 -28.33 -14.54
CA LEU A 324 -1.21 -28.90 -13.81
C LEU A 324 -0.90 -30.30 -13.26
N LEU A 325 -0.21 -31.14 -14.02
CA LEU A 325 0.22 -32.47 -13.60
C LEU A 325 1.21 -32.42 -12.43
N ASP A 326 2.11 -31.46 -12.43
CA ASP A 326 3.02 -31.23 -11.30
C ASP A 326 2.27 -30.86 -10.02
N SER A 327 1.17 -30.10 -10.14
CA SER A 327 0.29 -29.78 -9.03
C SER A 327 -0.43 -31.02 -8.50
N TYR A 328 -0.85 -31.94 -9.36
CA TYR A 328 -1.42 -33.25 -8.99
C TYR A 328 -0.39 -34.12 -8.26
N ASN A 329 0.82 -34.23 -8.80
CA ASN A 329 1.90 -34.99 -8.16
C ASN A 329 2.25 -34.44 -6.76
N ALA A 330 2.23 -33.11 -6.60
CA ALA A 330 2.43 -32.46 -5.29
C ALA A 330 1.29 -32.77 -4.30
N TYR A 331 0.05 -32.93 -4.78
CA TYR A 331 -1.08 -33.37 -3.98
C TYR A 331 -0.90 -34.83 -3.51
N LEU A 332 -0.53 -35.74 -4.43
CA LEU A 332 -0.32 -37.18 -4.10
C LEU A 332 0.80 -37.39 -3.05
N LYS A 333 1.80 -36.54 -3.01
CA LYS A 333 2.89 -36.60 -2.00
C LYS A 333 2.42 -36.16 -0.59
N LYS A 334 1.27 -35.52 -0.47
CA LYS A 334 0.72 -35.04 0.81
C LYS A 334 -0.26 -36.02 1.47
N ILE A 335 -0.76 -36.95 0.68
CA ILE A 335 -1.59 -38.08 1.14
C ILE A 335 -0.71 -39.24 1.55
#